data_547c31eae234e02e0f35d94b60c08df1
#
_entry.id   547c31eae234e02e0f35d94b60c08df1
#
_cell.length_a   1.000
_cell.length_b   1.000
_cell.length_c   1.000
_cell.angle_alpha   90.00
_cell.angle_beta   90.00
_cell.angle_gamma   90.00
#
_symmetry.space_group_name_H-M   'P 1'
#
loop_
_entity.id
_entity.type
_entity.pdbx_description
1 polymer ?
#
loop_
_entity_poly.entity_id
_entity_poly.type
_entity_poly.pdbx_seq_one_letter_code
_entity_poly.pdbx_strand_id
1 'polypeptide(L)'
;MQWWNMFRSLTNSFYRHPGLPVNTSRLLLRDFVAADHASVHRYAVDPKVTQYTERGPNREADTKVFLAHALAAQRRLPRKQFDLAVVLKQDDYLLGACGLHVTQPLRNEGYLGYWLGRPFWGNGYATETVKGLLTLGFQGLELHRIIAYCCPENVGSIRCLEKVGMRQEGRLRQHTWKHGLRQDMFLYAILAHEWQRAGR
;
A
#
# COMPACT_ATOMS: atom_id res chain seq x y z
N MET A 1 36.19 9.67 -1.46
CA MET A 1 35.90 8.22 -1.46
C MET A 1 35.25 7.69 -0.18
N GLN A 2 35.39 8.31 0.98
CA GLN A 2 34.79 7.87 2.27
C GLN A 2 33.26 8.08 2.38
N TRP A 3 32.68 9.10 1.77
CA TRP A 3 31.24 9.39 1.83
C TRP A 3 30.36 8.36 1.12
N TRP A 4 30.84 7.71 0.07
CA TRP A 4 30.06 6.72 -0.68
C TRP A 4 29.93 5.37 0.03
N ASN A 5 30.91 5.00 0.86
CA ASN A 5 30.88 3.77 1.66
C ASN A 5 29.96 3.90 2.89
N MET A 6 29.85 5.10 3.46
CA MET A 6 28.94 5.36 4.58
C MET A 6 27.46 5.26 4.15
N PHE A 7 27.12 5.73 2.95
CA PHE A 7 25.76 5.58 2.39
C PHE A 7 25.39 4.12 2.06
N ARG A 8 26.34 3.31 1.62
CA ARG A 8 26.13 1.87 1.35
C ARG A 8 25.86 1.05 2.62
N SER A 9 26.47 1.39 3.72
CA SER A 9 26.30 0.69 5.00
C SER A 9 24.91 0.94 5.61
N LEU A 10 24.41 2.17 5.53
CA LEU A 10 23.12 2.56 6.10
C LEU A 10 21.92 1.97 5.31
N THR A 11 21.99 1.88 3.98
CA THR A 11 20.86 1.40 3.16
C THR A 11 20.65 -0.11 3.24
N ASN A 12 21.66 -0.92 3.60
CA ASN A 12 21.54 -2.38 3.63
C ASN A 12 20.93 -2.95 4.93
N SER A 13 20.93 -2.18 6.02
CA SER A 13 20.41 -2.64 7.32
C SER A 13 18.89 -2.45 7.45
N PHE A 14 18.35 -1.37 6.87
CA PHE A 14 16.98 -0.91 7.13
C PHE A 14 15.87 -1.77 6.52
N TYR A 15 16.12 -2.48 5.42
CA TYR A 15 15.08 -3.26 4.75
C TYR A 15 15.05 -4.75 5.13
N ARG A 16 15.87 -5.19 6.09
CA ARG A 16 15.93 -6.61 6.49
C ARG A 16 14.79 -7.04 7.41
N HIS A 17 14.32 -6.14 8.31
CA HIS A 17 13.24 -6.45 9.28
C HIS A 17 12.33 -5.22 9.47
N PRO A 18 11.41 -4.95 8.54
CA PRO A 18 10.60 -3.72 8.56
C PRO A 18 9.44 -3.73 9.58
N GLY A 19 9.46 -4.62 10.58
CA GLY A 19 8.37 -4.71 11.57
C GLY A 19 7.12 -5.42 11.04
N LEU A 20 7.30 -6.40 10.14
CA LEU A 20 6.20 -7.27 9.71
C LEU A 20 6.03 -8.48 10.63
N PRO A 21 4.81 -8.97 10.83
CA PRO A 21 3.54 -8.38 10.40
C PRO A 21 3.18 -7.12 11.17
N VAL A 22 2.49 -6.17 10.53
CA VAL A 22 1.97 -4.98 11.20
C VAL A 22 0.64 -5.30 11.89
N ASN A 23 0.61 -5.12 13.20
CA ASN A 23 -0.59 -5.29 14.01
C ASN A 23 -1.28 -3.95 14.23
N THR A 24 -2.56 -3.87 13.90
CA THR A 24 -3.43 -2.75 14.25
C THR A 24 -4.46 -3.19 15.32
N SER A 25 -5.47 -2.40 15.62
CA SER A 25 -6.50 -2.82 16.60
C SER A 25 -7.30 -4.05 16.13
N ARG A 26 -7.74 -4.07 14.88
CA ARG A 26 -8.60 -5.13 14.32
C ARG A 26 -7.92 -5.94 13.21
N LEU A 27 -6.85 -5.41 12.58
CA LEU A 27 -6.25 -5.98 11.39
C LEU A 27 -4.82 -6.48 11.65
N LEU A 28 -4.45 -7.49 10.85
CA LEU A 28 -3.10 -7.97 10.65
C LEU A 28 -2.70 -7.71 9.21
N LEU A 29 -1.68 -6.88 8.97
CA LEU A 29 -1.08 -6.71 7.65
C LEU A 29 0.13 -7.63 7.58
N ARG A 30 0.01 -8.71 6.83
CA ARG A 30 1.03 -9.75 6.72
C ARG A 30 1.44 -10.02 5.28
N ASP A 31 2.56 -10.64 5.12
CA ASP A 31 2.96 -11.18 3.83
C ASP A 31 1.92 -12.17 3.29
N PHE A 32 1.75 -12.18 1.97
CA PHE A 32 0.92 -13.17 1.31
C PHE A 32 1.52 -14.56 1.43
N VAL A 33 0.65 -15.56 1.48
CA VAL A 33 0.97 -16.98 1.31
C VAL A 33 0.25 -17.55 0.09
N ALA A 34 0.70 -18.66 -0.44
CA ALA A 34 0.09 -19.27 -1.63
C ALA A 34 -1.40 -19.60 -1.45
N ALA A 35 -1.79 -19.96 -0.22
CA ALA A 35 -3.18 -20.26 0.13
C ALA A 35 -4.14 -19.06 0.04
N ASP A 36 -3.63 -17.81 0.00
CA ASP A 36 -4.46 -16.60 -0.11
C ASP A 36 -5.12 -16.43 -1.50
N HIS A 37 -4.70 -17.23 -2.50
CA HIS A 37 -5.13 -17.08 -3.89
C HIS A 37 -6.66 -16.97 -4.04
N ALA A 38 -7.41 -17.90 -3.49
CA ALA A 38 -8.87 -17.93 -3.60
C ALA A 38 -9.53 -16.69 -2.99
N SER A 39 -9.02 -16.24 -1.84
CA SER A 39 -9.52 -15.04 -1.13
C SER A 39 -9.21 -13.75 -1.90
N VAL A 40 -8.00 -13.62 -2.45
CA VAL A 40 -7.61 -12.48 -3.31
C VAL A 40 -8.46 -12.46 -4.56
N HIS A 41 -8.62 -13.60 -5.24
CA HIS A 41 -9.36 -13.69 -6.50
C HIS A 41 -10.82 -13.30 -6.31
N ARG A 42 -11.47 -13.75 -5.22
CA ARG A 42 -12.86 -13.42 -4.87
C ARG A 42 -13.18 -11.93 -4.94
N TYR A 43 -12.26 -11.07 -4.53
CA TYR A 43 -12.45 -9.62 -4.54
C TYR A 43 -11.88 -8.96 -5.80
N ALA A 44 -10.82 -9.51 -6.36
CA ALA A 44 -10.17 -8.97 -7.55
C ALA A 44 -11.02 -9.12 -8.83
N VAL A 45 -11.99 -10.03 -8.85
CA VAL A 45 -12.97 -10.19 -9.95
C VAL A 45 -14.16 -9.22 -9.86
N ASP A 46 -14.35 -8.57 -8.70
CA ASP A 46 -15.48 -7.64 -8.54
C ASP A 46 -15.18 -6.32 -9.26
N PRO A 47 -16.00 -5.94 -10.29
CA PRO A 47 -15.78 -4.69 -11.03
C PRO A 47 -15.87 -3.44 -10.14
N LYS A 48 -16.66 -3.48 -9.05
CA LYS A 48 -16.76 -2.35 -8.12
C LYS A 48 -15.48 -2.18 -7.28
N VAL A 49 -14.88 -3.29 -6.85
CA VAL A 49 -13.60 -3.27 -6.11
C VAL A 49 -12.48 -2.73 -7.00
N THR A 50 -12.46 -3.17 -8.26
CA THR A 50 -11.40 -2.81 -9.20
C THR A 50 -11.70 -1.54 -9.99
N GLN A 51 -12.82 -0.86 -9.73
CA GLN A 51 -13.27 0.31 -10.49
C GLN A 51 -12.20 1.40 -10.59
N TYR A 52 -11.45 1.64 -9.52
CA TYR A 52 -10.44 2.71 -9.43
C TYR A 52 -8.99 2.18 -9.32
N THR A 53 -8.78 0.87 -9.50
CA THR A 53 -7.43 0.29 -9.56
C THR A 53 -6.92 0.33 -11.00
N GLU A 54 -5.61 0.33 -11.19
CA GLU A 54 -5.01 0.34 -12.54
C GLU A 54 -5.37 -0.90 -13.35
N ARG A 55 -5.57 -2.05 -12.68
CA ARG A 55 -5.88 -3.35 -13.28
C ARG A 55 -7.21 -3.88 -12.76
N GLY A 56 -7.69 -4.91 -13.41
CA GLY A 56 -8.93 -5.59 -13.04
C GLY A 56 -10.15 -5.11 -13.84
N PRO A 57 -11.27 -5.84 -13.76
CA PRO A 57 -11.42 -7.09 -13.01
C PRO A 57 -10.46 -8.18 -13.46
N ASN A 58 -9.90 -8.93 -12.50
CA ASN A 58 -8.89 -9.94 -12.77
C ASN A 58 -9.51 -11.21 -13.34
N ARG A 59 -8.84 -11.79 -14.34
CA ARG A 59 -8.98 -13.20 -14.65
C ARG A 59 -8.16 -14.03 -13.66
N GLU A 60 -8.40 -15.33 -13.62
CA GLU A 60 -7.65 -16.28 -12.77
C GLU A 60 -6.12 -16.14 -12.94
N ALA A 61 -5.67 -16.03 -14.20
CA ALA A 61 -4.26 -15.85 -14.53
C ALA A 61 -3.68 -14.54 -13.95
N ASP A 62 -4.45 -13.46 -13.96
CA ASP A 62 -4.00 -12.15 -13.47
C ASP A 62 -3.78 -12.19 -11.95
N THR A 63 -4.66 -12.89 -11.22
CA THR A 63 -4.51 -13.10 -9.77
C THR A 63 -3.31 -13.99 -9.44
N LYS A 64 -3.07 -15.05 -10.23
CA LYS A 64 -1.86 -15.89 -10.08
C LYS A 64 -0.58 -15.08 -10.28
N VAL A 65 -0.54 -14.24 -11.30
CA VAL A 65 0.60 -13.35 -11.57
C VAL A 65 0.82 -12.37 -10.43
N PHE A 66 -0.25 -11.71 -9.94
CA PHE A 66 -0.16 -10.81 -8.79
C PHE A 66 0.45 -11.51 -7.57
N LEU A 67 -0.10 -12.66 -7.19
CA LEU A 67 0.37 -13.40 -6.01
C LEU A 67 1.81 -13.90 -6.18
N ALA A 68 2.17 -14.40 -7.36
CA ALA A 68 3.55 -14.82 -7.66
C ALA A 68 4.54 -13.66 -7.51
N HIS A 69 4.18 -12.44 -7.98
CA HIS A 69 5.00 -11.25 -7.80
C HIS A 69 5.14 -10.85 -6.32
N ALA A 70 4.05 -10.87 -5.56
CA ALA A 70 4.08 -10.59 -4.12
C ALA A 70 5.01 -11.57 -3.37
N LEU A 71 4.88 -12.87 -3.62
CA LEU A 71 5.73 -13.92 -3.04
C LEU A 71 7.21 -13.78 -3.44
N ALA A 72 7.48 -13.40 -4.68
CA ALA A 72 8.84 -13.16 -5.16
C ALA A 72 9.46 -11.91 -4.51
N ALA A 73 8.67 -10.84 -4.34
CA ALA A 73 9.13 -9.59 -3.74
C ALA A 73 9.56 -9.77 -2.27
N GLN A 74 8.92 -10.67 -1.52
CA GLN A 74 9.27 -10.99 -0.13
C GLN A 74 10.71 -11.50 0.03
N ARG A 75 11.24 -12.15 -0.99
CA ARG A 75 12.59 -12.78 -0.98
C ARG A 75 13.69 -11.85 -1.46
N ARG A 76 13.34 -10.65 -1.97
CA ARG A 76 14.35 -9.71 -2.50
C ARG A 76 15.09 -8.99 -1.38
N LEU A 77 16.40 -8.79 -1.56
CA LEU A 77 17.24 -8.01 -0.64
C LEU A 77 18.03 -6.97 -1.44
N PRO A 78 17.93 -5.68 -1.12
CA PRO A 78 16.98 -5.09 -0.17
C PRO A 78 15.53 -5.18 -0.68
N ARG A 79 14.60 -5.46 0.24
CA ARG A 79 13.17 -5.49 -0.09
C ARG A 79 12.65 -4.05 -0.22
N LYS A 80 12.04 -3.73 -1.37
CA LYS A 80 11.47 -2.41 -1.68
C LYS A 80 9.96 -2.45 -1.95
N GLN A 81 9.39 -3.64 -2.08
CA GLN A 81 7.97 -3.86 -2.37
C GLN A 81 7.36 -4.71 -1.27
N PHE A 82 6.39 -4.13 -0.58
CA PHE A 82 5.66 -4.74 0.52
C PHE A 82 4.18 -4.83 0.11
N ASP A 83 3.86 -5.86 -0.69
CA ASP A 83 2.47 -6.22 -1.00
C ASP A 83 1.99 -7.16 0.10
N LEU A 84 0.96 -6.74 0.83
CA LEU A 84 0.50 -7.37 2.07
C LEU A 84 -0.98 -7.74 2.00
N ALA A 85 -1.32 -8.86 2.59
CA ALA A 85 -2.68 -9.25 2.88
C ALA A 85 -3.23 -8.43 4.05
N VAL A 86 -4.45 -7.93 3.91
CA VAL A 86 -5.22 -7.30 4.98
C VAL A 86 -6.14 -8.34 5.60
N VAL A 87 -5.86 -8.76 6.81
CA VAL A 87 -6.54 -9.87 7.48
C VAL A 87 -7.26 -9.36 8.73
N LEU A 88 -8.53 -9.76 8.93
CA LEU A 88 -9.29 -9.50 10.14
C LEU A 88 -8.84 -10.48 11.22
N LYS A 89 -8.38 -9.97 12.37
CA LYS A 89 -7.81 -10.80 13.44
C LYS A 89 -8.81 -11.75 14.09
N GLN A 90 -10.08 -11.36 14.12
CA GLN A 90 -11.12 -12.10 14.84
C GLN A 90 -11.30 -13.52 14.30
N ASP A 91 -11.24 -13.69 12.98
CA ASP A 91 -11.57 -14.93 12.28
C ASP A 91 -10.56 -15.29 11.17
N ASP A 92 -9.40 -14.65 11.18
CA ASP A 92 -8.33 -14.79 10.19
C ASP A 92 -8.80 -14.61 8.73
N TYR A 93 -9.78 -13.74 8.54
CA TYR A 93 -10.43 -13.55 7.25
C TYR A 93 -9.72 -12.47 6.43
N LEU A 94 -9.33 -12.82 5.18
CA LEU A 94 -8.68 -11.87 4.27
C LEU A 94 -9.70 -10.90 3.69
N LEU A 95 -9.55 -9.61 4.00
CA LEU A 95 -10.45 -8.53 3.58
C LEU A 95 -10.06 -7.92 2.24
N GLY A 96 -8.78 -7.98 1.88
CA GLY A 96 -8.22 -7.33 0.71
C GLY A 96 -6.71 -7.31 0.71
N ALA A 97 -6.13 -6.35 0.01
CA ALA A 97 -4.70 -6.15 -0.10
C ALA A 97 -4.30 -4.71 0.11
N CYS A 98 -3.06 -4.50 0.54
CA CYS A 98 -2.43 -3.20 0.61
C CYS A 98 -0.94 -3.32 0.23
N GLY A 99 -0.33 -2.21 -0.13
CA GLY A 99 1.08 -2.19 -0.50
C GLY A 99 1.77 -0.90 -0.08
N LEU A 100 3.05 -1.02 0.22
CA LEU A 100 3.98 0.10 0.38
C LEU A 100 5.24 -0.20 -0.43
N HIS A 101 5.54 0.64 -1.41
CA HIS A 101 6.67 0.46 -2.30
C HIS A 101 7.64 1.63 -2.16
N VAL A 102 8.92 1.35 -1.92
CA VAL A 102 9.98 2.38 -1.87
C VAL A 102 10.32 2.75 -3.31
N THR A 103 9.87 3.93 -3.75
CA THR A 103 9.97 4.37 -5.14
C THR A 103 11.21 5.21 -5.40
N GLN A 104 11.60 6.02 -4.43
CA GLN A 104 12.76 6.90 -4.49
C GLN A 104 13.70 6.67 -3.30
N PRO A 105 14.54 5.60 -3.32
CA PRO A 105 15.37 5.24 -2.17
C PRO A 105 16.30 6.36 -1.70
N LEU A 106 16.85 7.15 -2.64
CA LEU A 106 17.74 8.27 -2.31
C LEU A 106 17.02 9.45 -1.64
N ARG A 107 15.68 9.52 -1.76
CA ARG A 107 14.84 10.55 -1.14
C ARG A 107 14.04 10.02 0.03
N ASN A 108 14.21 8.74 0.37
CA ASN A 108 13.41 8.04 1.38
C ASN A 108 11.90 8.23 1.16
N GLU A 109 11.46 8.06 -0.09
CA GLU A 109 10.07 8.20 -0.49
C GLU A 109 9.45 6.84 -0.83
N GLY A 110 8.23 6.63 -0.36
CA GLY A 110 7.41 5.47 -0.68
C GLY A 110 6.04 5.85 -1.26
N TYR A 111 5.46 4.90 -1.97
CA TYR A 111 4.11 4.95 -2.51
C TYR A 111 3.25 3.89 -1.83
N LEU A 112 2.07 4.27 -1.35
CA LEU A 112 1.10 3.33 -0.80
C LEU A 112 -0.14 3.17 -1.69
N GLY A 113 -0.71 1.95 -1.63
CA GLY A 113 -1.97 1.63 -2.27
C GLY A 113 -2.73 0.57 -1.47
N TYR A 114 -4.04 0.48 -1.67
CA TYR A 114 -4.88 -0.52 -1.01
C TYR A 114 -6.19 -0.74 -1.75
N TRP A 115 -6.77 -1.90 -1.54
CA TRP A 115 -8.15 -2.22 -1.93
C TRP A 115 -8.74 -3.25 -0.95
N LEU A 116 -10.04 -3.15 -0.70
CA LEU A 116 -10.80 -4.06 0.16
C LEU A 116 -12.04 -4.57 -0.57
N GLY A 117 -12.45 -5.78 -0.24
CA GLY A 117 -13.72 -6.34 -0.71
C GLY A 117 -14.92 -5.49 -0.28
N ARG A 118 -15.94 -5.39 -1.13
CA ARG A 118 -17.14 -4.56 -0.88
C ARG A 118 -17.81 -4.78 0.47
N PRO A 119 -17.97 -6.02 0.97
CA PRO A 119 -18.63 -6.23 2.27
C PRO A 119 -17.96 -5.52 3.45
N PHE A 120 -16.70 -5.08 3.27
CA PHE A 120 -15.91 -4.45 4.33
C PHE A 120 -15.82 -2.93 4.22
N TRP A 121 -16.44 -2.33 3.19
CA TRP A 121 -16.47 -0.89 3.03
C TRP A 121 -17.33 -0.23 4.12
N GLY A 122 -17.07 1.04 4.43
CA GLY A 122 -17.80 1.78 5.44
C GLY A 122 -17.44 1.48 6.91
N ASN A 123 -16.67 0.40 7.17
CA ASN A 123 -16.34 -0.05 8.53
C ASN A 123 -15.03 0.54 9.10
N GLY A 124 -14.39 1.45 8.38
CA GLY A 124 -13.13 2.07 8.77
C GLY A 124 -11.88 1.22 8.56
N TYR A 125 -11.99 0.00 8.02
CA TYR A 125 -10.86 -0.89 7.77
C TYR A 125 -9.83 -0.30 6.80
N ALA A 126 -10.26 0.43 5.77
CA ALA A 126 -9.33 1.10 4.85
C ALA A 126 -8.46 2.14 5.58
N THR A 127 -9.07 2.97 6.42
CA THR A 127 -8.34 3.97 7.23
C THR A 127 -7.36 3.30 8.19
N GLU A 128 -7.76 2.20 8.83
CA GLU A 128 -6.90 1.41 9.71
C GLU A 128 -5.74 0.75 8.96
N THR A 129 -6.00 0.22 7.75
CA THR A 129 -4.98 -0.32 6.85
C THR A 129 -3.95 0.72 6.48
N VAL A 130 -4.39 1.92 6.06
CA VAL A 130 -3.48 3.02 5.69
C VAL A 130 -2.63 3.46 6.89
N LYS A 131 -3.22 3.56 8.10
CA LYS A 131 -2.46 3.85 9.32
C LYS A 131 -1.37 2.79 9.57
N GLY A 132 -1.68 1.51 9.37
CA GLY A 132 -0.70 0.42 9.45
C GLY A 132 0.43 0.58 8.44
N LEU A 133 0.13 0.95 7.18
CA LEU A 133 1.14 1.21 6.16
C LEU A 133 2.01 2.43 6.49
N LEU A 134 1.43 3.49 7.06
CA LEU A 134 2.18 4.67 7.51
C LEU A 134 3.12 4.31 8.67
N THR A 135 2.66 3.47 9.61
CA THR A 135 3.52 2.92 10.68
C THR A 135 4.67 2.12 10.09
N LEU A 136 4.41 1.19 9.17
CA LEU A 136 5.44 0.43 8.47
C LEU A 136 6.45 1.35 7.78
N GLY A 137 5.96 2.37 7.06
CA GLY A 137 6.81 3.26 6.29
C GLY A 137 7.67 4.17 7.16
N PHE A 138 7.07 4.82 8.17
CA PHE A 138 7.81 5.80 8.98
C PHE A 138 8.61 5.19 10.12
N GLN A 139 8.11 4.11 10.76
CA GLN A 139 8.80 3.48 11.88
C GLN A 139 9.63 2.27 11.46
N GLY A 140 9.13 1.49 10.48
CA GLY A 140 9.82 0.27 10.04
C GLY A 140 10.84 0.50 8.93
N LEU A 141 10.57 1.43 7.99
CA LEU A 141 11.42 1.71 6.83
C LEU A 141 12.09 3.08 6.89
N GLU A 142 11.83 3.87 7.92
CA GLU A 142 12.39 5.23 8.13
C GLU A 142 12.21 6.15 6.92
N LEU A 143 11.08 6.01 6.22
CA LEU A 143 10.77 6.87 5.09
C LEU A 143 10.56 8.31 5.57
N HIS A 144 10.97 9.27 4.75
CA HIS A 144 10.73 10.69 4.99
C HIS A 144 9.35 11.13 4.51
N ARG A 145 8.88 10.53 3.43
CA ARG A 145 7.66 10.91 2.72
C ARG A 145 6.92 9.69 2.18
N ILE A 146 5.61 9.69 2.28
CA ILE A 146 4.75 8.66 1.69
C ILE A 146 3.70 9.35 0.84
N ILE A 147 3.56 8.87 -0.41
CA ILE A 147 2.57 9.37 -1.36
C ILE A 147 1.51 8.31 -1.66
N ALA A 148 0.36 8.78 -2.15
CA ALA A 148 -0.71 7.95 -2.72
C ALA A 148 -1.33 8.66 -3.91
N TYR A 149 -1.72 7.89 -4.92
CA TYR A 149 -2.54 8.40 -6.02
C TYR A 149 -3.99 7.97 -5.81
N CYS A 150 -4.91 8.88 -6.12
CA CYS A 150 -6.34 8.61 -5.98
C CYS A 150 -7.10 9.21 -7.17
N CYS A 151 -7.97 8.41 -7.79
CA CYS A 151 -8.89 8.89 -8.81
C CYS A 151 -9.84 9.94 -8.20
N PRO A 152 -10.08 11.10 -8.84
CA PRO A 152 -10.97 12.15 -8.33
C PRO A 152 -12.38 11.66 -7.97
N GLU A 153 -12.88 10.64 -8.68
CA GLU A 153 -14.20 10.05 -8.47
C GLU A 153 -14.22 9.06 -7.28
N ASN A 154 -13.07 8.66 -6.75
CA ASN A 154 -12.97 7.75 -5.61
C ASN A 154 -13.09 8.47 -4.27
N VAL A 155 -14.28 9.02 -4.00
CA VAL A 155 -14.58 9.78 -2.77
C VAL A 155 -14.26 8.98 -1.50
N GLY A 156 -14.44 7.65 -1.53
CA GLY A 156 -14.13 6.78 -0.40
C GLY A 156 -12.64 6.78 -0.05
N SER A 157 -11.77 6.68 -1.07
CA SER A 157 -10.32 6.73 -0.89
C SER A 157 -9.85 8.13 -0.49
N ILE A 158 -10.39 9.19 -1.11
CA ILE A 158 -10.10 10.58 -0.75
C ILE A 158 -10.31 10.80 0.75
N ARG A 159 -11.52 10.50 1.25
CA ARG A 159 -11.85 10.63 2.68
C ARG A 159 -10.94 9.78 3.58
N CYS A 160 -10.52 8.61 3.10
CA CYS A 160 -9.62 7.73 3.85
C CYS A 160 -8.23 8.39 4.00
N LEU A 161 -7.66 8.91 2.90
CA LEU A 161 -6.35 9.56 2.88
C LEU A 161 -6.34 10.85 3.75
N GLU A 162 -7.39 11.64 3.64
CA GLU A 162 -7.55 12.86 4.46
C GLU A 162 -7.67 12.55 5.96
N LYS A 163 -8.44 11.50 6.33
CA LYS A 163 -8.59 11.07 7.73
C LYS A 163 -7.28 10.62 8.39
N VAL A 164 -6.32 10.16 7.63
CA VAL A 164 -5.00 9.78 8.16
C VAL A 164 -3.98 10.92 8.11
N GLY A 165 -4.41 12.13 7.69
CA GLY A 165 -3.59 13.32 7.66
C GLY A 165 -2.80 13.53 6.36
N MET A 166 -3.04 12.73 5.31
CA MET A 166 -2.45 13.00 4.00
C MET A 166 -3.09 14.24 3.37
N ARG A 167 -2.27 15.06 2.72
CA ARG A 167 -2.70 16.30 2.05
C ARG A 167 -2.66 16.13 0.56
N GLN A 168 -3.66 16.68 -0.14
CA GLN A 168 -3.63 16.77 -1.59
C GLN A 168 -2.60 17.82 -2.02
N GLU A 169 -1.61 17.41 -2.79
CA GLU A 169 -0.55 18.29 -3.30
C GLU A 169 -0.73 18.67 -4.77
N GLY A 170 -1.58 17.93 -5.49
CA GLY A 170 -1.80 18.25 -6.89
C GLY A 170 -2.82 17.38 -7.59
N ARG A 171 -3.16 17.79 -8.82
CA ARG A 171 -3.93 17.01 -9.80
C ARG A 171 -3.03 16.72 -10.99
N LEU A 172 -2.77 15.47 -11.22
CA LEU A 172 -1.97 14.97 -12.34
C LEU A 172 -2.91 14.64 -13.49
N ARG A 173 -2.93 15.49 -14.51
CA ARG A 173 -3.81 15.31 -15.66
C ARG A 173 -3.37 14.15 -16.51
N GLN A 174 -4.31 13.29 -16.89
CA GLN A 174 -4.09 12.14 -17.78
C GLN A 174 -2.92 11.22 -17.32
N HIS A 175 -2.76 11.06 -15.99
CA HIS A 175 -1.63 10.39 -15.38
C HIS A 175 -1.67 8.88 -15.57
N THR A 176 -2.84 8.27 -15.46
CA THR A 176 -3.00 6.82 -15.58
C THR A 176 -3.80 6.42 -16.82
N TRP A 177 -3.71 5.15 -17.17
CA TRP A 177 -4.40 4.57 -18.32
C TRP A 177 -5.26 3.40 -17.87
N LYS A 178 -6.57 3.44 -18.13
CA LYS A 178 -7.49 2.37 -17.79
C LYS A 178 -8.56 2.20 -18.86
N HIS A 179 -8.80 0.97 -19.29
CA HIS A 179 -9.80 0.62 -20.30
C HIS A 179 -9.75 1.49 -21.57
N GLY A 180 -8.53 1.80 -22.04
CA GLY A 180 -8.35 2.65 -23.22
C GLY A 180 -8.54 4.15 -22.98
N LEU A 181 -8.75 4.59 -21.75
CA LEU A 181 -8.96 6.00 -21.40
C LEU A 181 -7.86 6.51 -20.46
N ARG A 182 -7.42 7.73 -20.70
CA ARG A 182 -6.56 8.48 -19.81
C ARG A 182 -7.39 9.05 -18.67
N GLN A 183 -6.89 8.92 -17.44
CA GLN A 183 -7.57 9.40 -16.23
C GLN A 183 -6.67 10.33 -15.44
N ASP A 184 -7.26 11.35 -14.85
CA ASP A 184 -6.58 12.20 -13.89
C ASP A 184 -6.42 11.50 -12.56
N MET A 185 -5.37 11.86 -11.81
CA MET A 185 -5.15 11.39 -10.45
C MET A 185 -4.86 12.57 -9.53
N PHE A 186 -5.40 12.53 -8.32
CA PHE A 186 -4.91 13.38 -7.23
C PHE A 186 -3.67 12.75 -6.63
N LEU A 187 -2.66 13.57 -6.37
CA LEU A 187 -1.49 13.22 -5.59
C LEU A 187 -1.72 13.64 -4.14
N TYR A 188 -1.73 12.66 -3.25
CA TYR A 188 -1.73 12.85 -1.80
C TYR A 188 -0.36 12.54 -1.23
N ALA A 189 0.03 13.25 -0.18
CA ALA A 189 1.29 13.00 0.52
C ALA A 189 1.18 13.28 2.02
N ILE A 190 2.08 12.65 2.79
CA ILE A 190 2.31 12.94 4.20
C ILE A 190 3.80 12.80 4.51
N LEU A 191 4.32 13.67 5.37
CA LEU A 191 5.71 13.68 5.82
C LEU A 191 5.85 13.03 7.20
N ALA A 192 6.99 12.43 7.48
CA ALA A 192 7.25 11.74 8.75
C ALA A 192 6.96 12.62 9.99
N HIS A 193 7.34 13.89 9.96
CA HIS A 193 7.11 14.80 11.08
C HIS A 193 5.63 15.19 11.26
N GLU A 194 4.82 15.16 10.19
CA GLU A 194 3.38 15.39 10.26
C GLU A 194 2.66 14.21 10.89
N TRP A 195 3.07 12.97 10.52
CA TRP A 195 2.57 11.74 11.13
C TRP A 195 2.84 11.67 12.63
N GLN A 196 4.05 12.03 13.07
CA GLN A 196 4.41 12.05 14.49
C GLN A 196 3.57 13.03 15.32
N ARG A 197 3.17 14.16 14.74
CA ARG A 197 2.30 15.15 15.40
C ARG A 197 0.85 14.69 15.53
N ALA A 198 0.35 13.95 14.52
CA ALA A 198 -1.03 13.45 14.52
C ALA A 198 -1.24 12.25 15.47
N GLY A 199 -0.18 11.57 15.88
CA GLY A 199 -0.21 10.45 16.84
C GLY A 199 -0.08 10.87 18.32
N ARG A 200 0.02 12.17 18.60
CA ARG A 200 -0.04 12.75 19.96
C ARG A 200 -1.41 13.33 20.18
#